data_c22423bebe942483b7792d43e690830f
#
_entry.id   c22423bebe942483b7792d43e690830f
#
_cell.length_a   1.000
_cell.length_b   1.000
_cell.length_c   1.000
_cell.angle_alpha   90.00
_cell.angle_beta   90.00
_cell.angle_gamma   90.00
#
_symmetry.space_group_name_H-M   'P 1'
#
loop_
_entity.id
_entity.type
_entity.pdbx_description
1 polymer ?
#
loop_
_entity_poly.entity_id
_entity_poly.type
_entity_poly.pdbx_seq_one_letter_code
_entity_poly.pdbx_strand_id
1 'polypeptide(L)'
;MATLRRSVRLLRDFRFEQTRPEVFYGHLAEDTARLLEALHADCTGTGLSGRRILDVGGGPGYFSRAFAARDCAYVTVEPDVGEMAAAGIEVDAAVRGSGTALPFRDGVFDLTYSSNVAEHIPDPWAMGDEMLRVTRTGGLSVLSYTVWLGPFGGHETGLVPHYIGGGFARDRYTRRHGHPPKNVFGRSLFDVSCAAGLRWAQSTGAEMCGVFPRYHPRWAWWMVRVPVLREFAVSNLVIVLRKTR
;
A
#
# COMPACT_ATOMS: atom_id res chain seq x y z
N MET A 1 11.82 -6.05 -13.10
CA MET A 1 11.19 -6.09 -11.78
C MET A 1 9.95 -6.99 -11.71
N ALA A 2 8.90 -6.77 -12.50
CA ALA A 2 7.66 -7.56 -12.47
C ALA A 2 7.81 -8.90 -13.22
N THR A 3 8.53 -9.84 -12.60
CA THR A 3 8.80 -11.19 -13.14
C THR A 3 8.00 -12.24 -12.39
N LEU A 4 7.69 -13.36 -13.05
CA LEU A 4 7.01 -14.49 -12.41
C LEU A 4 7.81 -15.03 -11.21
N ARG A 5 9.14 -15.09 -11.31
CA ARG A 5 10.02 -15.51 -10.20
C ARG A 5 9.85 -14.64 -8.96
N ARG A 6 9.75 -13.30 -9.14
CA ARG A 6 9.46 -12.37 -8.05
C ARG A 6 8.08 -12.63 -7.43
N SER A 7 7.06 -12.79 -8.26
CA SER A 7 5.69 -13.06 -7.82
C SER A 7 5.61 -14.33 -6.97
N VAL A 8 6.25 -15.41 -7.43
CA VAL A 8 6.30 -16.69 -6.69
C VAL A 8 7.09 -16.55 -5.37
N ARG A 9 8.19 -15.78 -5.36
CA ARG A 9 8.95 -15.53 -4.14
C ARG A 9 8.10 -14.82 -3.09
N LEU A 10 7.48 -13.70 -3.45
CA LEU A 10 6.63 -12.93 -2.54
C LEU A 10 5.45 -13.76 -2.00
N LEU A 11 4.84 -14.59 -2.85
CA LEU A 11 3.79 -15.51 -2.41
C LEU A 11 4.30 -16.56 -1.42
N ARG A 12 5.52 -17.08 -1.61
CA ARG A 12 6.15 -18.00 -0.65
C ARG A 12 6.49 -17.31 0.67
N ASP A 13 6.95 -16.07 0.61
CA ASP A 13 7.32 -15.29 1.79
C ASP A 13 6.08 -14.95 2.65
N PHE A 14 4.88 -14.84 2.04
CA PHE A 14 3.62 -14.58 2.74
C PHE A 14 3.32 -15.59 3.87
N ARG A 15 3.76 -16.85 3.76
CA ARG A 15 3.65 -17.85 4.85
C ARG A 15 4.38 -17.44 6.14
N PHE A 16 5.34 -16.52 6.05
CA PHE A 16 6.11 -16.04 7.19
C PHE A 16 5.50 -14.81 7.86
N GLU A 17 4.46 -14.22 7.29
CA GLU A 17 3.84 -13.00 7.81
C GLU A 17 3.45 -13.12 9.29
N GLN A 18 2.88 -14.25 9.71
CA GLN A 18 2.44 -14.48 11.07
C GLN A 18 3.49 -15.19 11.96
N THR A 19 4.46 -15.89 11.36
CA THR A 19 5.40 -16.73 12.11
C THR A 19 6.79 -16.11 12.24
N ARG A 20 7.22 -15.33 11.25
CA ARG A 20 8.50 -14.61 11.21
C ARG A 20 8.32 -13.28 10.47
N PRO A 21 7.59 -12.32 11.07
CA PRO A 21 7.25 -11.05 10.42
C PRO A 21 8.49 -10.27 9.97
N GLU A 22 9.58 -10.34 10.70
CA GLU A 22 10.86 -9.67 10.34
C GLU A 22 11.41 -10.15 8.98
N VAL A 23 11.25 -11.43 8.65
CA VAL A 23 11.68 -11.99 7.36
C VAL A 23 10.74 -11.54 6.24
N PHE A 24 9.43 -11.66 6.45
CA PHE A 24 8.43 -11.27 5.47
C PHE A 24 8.49 -9.78 5.16
N TYR A 25 8.41 -8.94 6.19
CA TYR A 25 8.41 -7.49 6.03
C TYR A 25 9.76 -6.96 5.57
N GLY A 26 10.89 -7.59 5.94
CA GLY A 26 12.21 -7.25 5.42
C GLY A 26 12.31 -7.46 3.90
N HIS A 27 11.83 -8.60 3.39
CA HIS A 27 11.78 -8.86 1.95
C HIS A 27 10.79 -7.93 1.22
N LEU A 28 9.64 -7.67 1.83
CA LEU A 28 8.63 -6.76 1.28
C LEU A 28 9.15 -5.31 1.22
N ALA A 29 9.90 -4.87 2.25
CA ALA A 29 10.51 -3.55 2.30
C ALA A 29 11.52 -3.35 1.17
N GLU A 30 12.44 -4.31 0.99
CA GLU A 30 13.42 -4.24 -0.09
C GLU A 30 12.76 -4.29 -1.47
N ASP A 31 11.72 -5.12 -1.66
CA ASP A 31 10.96 -5.18 -2.89
C ASP A 31 10.22 -3.85 -3.18
N THR A 32 9.65 -3.24 -2.15
CA THR A 32 8.96 -1.94 -2.26
C THR A 32 9.95 -0.84 -2.58
N ALA A 33 11.07 -0.76 -1.88
CA ALA A 33 12.07 0.27 -2.13
C ALA A 33 12.62 0.20 -3.56
N ARG A 34 12.92 -1.01 -4.07
CA ARG A 34 13.31 -1.21 -5.49
C ARG A 34 12.21 -0.82 -6.46
N LEU A 35 10.96 -1.11 -6.15
CA LEU A 35 9.83 -0.72 -6.99
C LEU A 35 9.73 0.80 -7.06
N LEU A 36 9.77 1.49 -5.91
CA LEU A 36 9.65 2.94 -5.84
C LEU A 36 10.85 3.64 -6.49
N GLU A 37 12.06 3.10 -6.35
CA GLU A 37 13.26 3.60 -7.02
C GLU A 37 13.12 3.55 -8.55
N ALA A 38 12.64 2.41 -9.09
CA ALA A 38 12.41 2.29 -10.52
C ALA A 38 11.28 3.21 -11.01
N LEU A 39 10.16 3.30 -10.28
CA LEU A 39 9.06 4.19 -10.62
C LEU A 39 9.50 5.66 -10.59
N HIS A 40 10.30 6.04 -9.60
CA HIS A 40 10.82 7.40 -9.51
C HIS A 40 11.75 7.71 -10.69
N ALA A 41 12.67 6.80 -11.03
CA ALA A 41 13.56 6.97 -12.20
C ALA A 41 12.77 7.03 -13.50
N ASP A 42 11.79 6.12 -13.69
CA ASP A 42 10.98 6.09 -14.93
C ASP A 42 10.10 7.34 -15.10
N CYS A 43 9.53 7.88 -14.02
CA CYS A 43 8.57 8.99 -14.09
C CYS A 43 9.23 10.37 -13.98
N THR A 44 10.38 10.49 -13.30
CA THR A 44 11.04 11.78 -13.04
C THR A 44 12.40 11.93 -13.70
N GLY A 45 12.97 10.85 -14.22
CA GLY A 45 14.33 10.81 -14.77
C GLY A 45 15.45 10.85 -13.72
N THR A 46 15.14 10.72 -12.43
CA THR A 46 16.12 10.83 -11.32
C THR A 46 16.00 9.68 -10.33
N GLY A 47 17.10 9.34 -9.64
CA GLY A 47 17.12 8.34 -8.58
C GLY A 47 16.53 8.84 -7.26
N LEU A 48 16.50 7.97 -6.25
CA LEU A 48 15.97 8.27 -4.91
C LEU A 48 16.98 8.86 -3.94
N SER A 49 18.30 8.78 -4.20
CA SER A 49 19.33 9.31 -3.30
C SER A 49 19.11 10.79 -2.99
N GLY A 50 19.21 11.16 -1.71
CA GLY A 50 18.96 12.51 -1.20
C GLY A 50 17.48 12.92 -1.19
N ARG A 51 16.52 12.03 -1.51
CA ARG A 51 15.09 12.36 -1.56
C ARG A 51 14.40 12.19 -0.21
N ARG A 52 13.40 13.03 0.03
CA ARG A 52 12.50 12.95 1.20
C ARG A 52 11.32 12.06 0.86
N ILE A 53 11.20 10.96 1.61
CA ILE A 53 10.17 9.94 1.39
C ILE A 53 9.23 9.92 2.58
N LEU A 54 7.92 9.94 2.31
CA LEU A 54 6.89 9.73 3.31
C LEU A 54 6.24 8.37 3.11
N ASP A 55 6.24 7.55 4.16
CA ASP A 55 5.49 6.30 4.27
C ASP A 55 4.22 6.53 5.10
N VAL A 56 3.07 6.43 4.46
CA VAL A 56 1.77 6.64 5.11
C VAL A 56 1.18 5.30 5.53
N GLY A 57 1.11 5.07 6.84
CA GLY A 57 0.75 3.79 7.43
C GLY A 57 1.93 2.81 7.47
N GLY A 58 3.14 3.32 7.75
CA GLY A 58 4.35 2.50 7.74
C GLY A 58 4.51 1.54 8.91
N GLY A 59 3.55 1.51 9.84
CA GLY A 59 3.50 0.60 10.98
C GLY A 59 4.79 0.62 11.80
N PRO A 60 5.37 -0.57 12.10
CA PRO A 60 6.56 -0.68 12.95
C PRO A 60 7.88 -0.18 12.33
N GLY A 61 7.88 0.37 11.09
CA GLY A 61 9.07 0.95 10.48
C GLY A 61 10.00 -0.03 9.78
N TYR A 62 9.55 -1.21 9.39
CA TYR A 62 10.36 -2.19 8.64
C TYR A 62 10.99 -1.62 7.36
N PHE A 63 10.40 -0.60 6.76
CA PHE A 63 10.85 0.00 5.50
C PHE A 63 12.01 0.99 5.69
N SER A 64 12.22 1.53 6.90
CA SER A 64 13.21 2.57 7.19
C SER A 64 14.62 2.19 6.73
N ARG A 65 15.08 0.96 7.04
CA ARG A 65 16.41 0.48 6.66
C ARG A 65 16.59 0.38 5.14
N ALA A 66 15.56 -0.03 4.40
CA ALA A 66 15.64 -0.17 2.96
C ALA A 66 15.79 1.19 2.26
N PHE A 67 15.19 2.24 2.79
CA PHE A 67 15.33 3.60 2.28
C PHE A 67 16.61 4.29 2.78
N ALA A 68 17.04 4.05 4.02
CA ALA A 68 18.33 4.52 4.52
C ALA A 68 19.50 3.96 3.66
N ALA A 69 19.44 2.69 3.27
CA ALA A 69 20.42 2.08 2.38
C ALA A 69 20.47 2.72 0.96
N ARG A 70 19.49 3.55 0.61
CA ARG A 70 19.40 4.33 -0.63
C ARG A 70 19.66 5.82 -0.43
N ASP A 71 20.20 6.17 0.74
CA ASP A 71 20.49 7.58 1.10
C ASP A 71 19.23 8.47 1.02
N CYS A 72 18.08 7.96 1.48
CA CYS A 72 16.82 8.68 1.52
C CYS A 72 16.56 9.23 2.93
N ALA A 73 16.01 10.44 3.03
CA ALA A 73 15.41 10.94 4.26
C ALA A 73 14.00 10.33 4.40
N TYR A 74 13.87 9.31 5.24
CA TYR A 74 12.64 8.55 5.42
C TYR A 74 11.84 9.07 6.61
N VAL A 75 10.56 9.31 6.41
CA VAL A 75 9.57 9.68 7.45
C VAL A 75 8.41 8.70 7.37
N THR A 76 7.92 8.21 8.50
CA THR A 76 6.70 7.42 8.58
C THR A 76 5.62 8.11 9.38
N VAL A 77 4.35 7.93 8.98
CA VAL A 77 3.16 8.36 9.73
C VAL A 77 2.30 7.16 10.04
N GLU A 78 1.96 7.00 11.33
CA GLU A 78 1.11 5.92 11.82
C GLU A 78 0.18 6.45 12.92
N PRO A 79 -1.13 6.23 12.88
CA PRO A 79 -2.04 6.67 13.93
C PRO A 79 -1.95 5.84 15.21
N ASP A 80 -1.60 4.55 15.10
CA ASP A 80 -1.58 3.60 16.22
C ASP A 80 -0.17 3.47 16.83
N VAL A 81 -0.03 3.90 18.07
CA VAL A 81 1.24 3.81 18.83
C VAL A 81 1.63 2.36 19.09
N GLY A 82 0.66 1.45 19.24
CA GLY A 82 0.91 0.03 19.43
C GLY A 82 1.54 -0.60 18.18
N GLU A 83 1.03 -0.27 17.01
CA GLU A 83 1.61 -0.71 15.73
C GLU A 83 3.01 -0.09 15.52
N MET A 84 3.23 1.17 15.87
CA MET A 84 4.56 1.79 15.79
C MET A 84 5.61 1.07 16.65
N ALA A 85 5.21 0.59 17.83
CA ALA A 85 6.10 -0.08 18.77
C ALA A 85 6.24 -1.59 18.55
N ALA A 86 5.39 -2.20 17.72
CA ALA A 86 5.18 -3.65 17.66
C ALA A 86 6.45 -4.46 17.30
N ALA A 87 7.40 -3.89 16.56
CA ALA A 87 8.64 -4.58 16.17
C ALA A 87 9.87 -4.12 16.96
N GLY A 88 9.76 -3.14 17.86
CA GLY A 88 10.92 -2.56 18.56
C GLY A 88 11.93 -1.90 17.63
N ILE A 89 11.52 -1.47 16.43
CA ILE A 89 12.38 -0.78 15.48
C ILE A 89 12.35 0.72 15.80
N GLU A 90 13.52 1.28 16.05
CA GLU A 90 13.67 2.73 16.15
C GLU A 90 13.71 3.34 14.74
N VAL A 91 12.81 4.29 14.49
CA VAL A 91 12.77 5.07 13.25
C VAL A 91 13.06 6.52 13.61
N ASP A 92 14.08 7.11 13.00
CA ASP A 92 14.55 8.47 13.31
C ASP A 92 13.45 9.53 13.17
N ALA A 93 12.51 9.32 12.25
CA ALA A 93 11.40 10.24 12.00
C ALA A 93 10.07 9.48 11.87
N ALA A 94 9.55 9.02 13.01
CA ALA A 94 8.21 8.47 13.12
C ALA A 94 7.25 9.54 13.69
N VAL A 95 6.14 9.78 13.01
CA VAL A 95 5.15 10.80 13.38
C VAL A 95 3.82 10.11 13.64
N ARG A 96 3.21 10.40 14.81
CA ARG A 96 1.85 9.98 15.08
C ARG A 96 0.87 10.89 14.35
N GLY A 97 0.05 10.31 13.45
CA GLY A 97 -0.91 11.10 12.67
C GLY A 97 -1.84 10.26 11.84
N SER A 98 -2.94 10.87 11.37
CA SER A 98 -3.87 10.23 10.45
C SER A 98 -3.41 10.41 9.01
N GLY A 99 -3.50 9.36 8.18
CA GLY A 99 -3.27 9.45 6.74
C GLY A 99 -4.25 10.39 6.03
N THR A 100 -5.44 10.60 6.58
CA THR A 100 -6.47 11.52 6.03
C THR A 100 -6.32 12.97 6.50
N ALA A 101 -5.31 13.27 7.34
CA ALA A 101 -4.99 14.61 7.83
C ALA A 101 -3.49 14.64 8.19
N LEU A 102 -2.63 14.64 7.18
CA LEU A 102 -1.18 14.54 7.36
C LEU A 102 -0.61 15.82 8.01
N PRO A 103 0.18 15.71 9.09
CA PRO A 103 0.69 16.86 9.85
C PRO A 103 1.90 17.54 9.18
N PHE A 104 1.87 17.66 7.87
CA PHE A 104 2.93 18.26 7.07
C PHE A 104 2.40 19.39 6.19
N ARG A 105 3.29 20.33 5.86
CA ARG A 105 3.02 21.39 4.89
C ARG A 105 2.90 20.79 3.47
N ASP A 106 2.27 21.55 2.58
CA ASP A 106 2.18 21.22 1.17
C ASP A 106 3.57 21.11 0.54
N GLY A 107 3.73 20.11 -0.33
CA GLY A 107 4.92 20.00 -1.16
C GLY A 107 6.23 19.69 -0.43
N VAL A 108 6.20 19.04 0.72
CA VAL A 108 7.40 18.71 1.52
C VAL A 108 8.17 17.53 0.95
N PHE A 109 7.49 16.51 0.42
CA PHE A 109 8.10 15.23 0.06
C PHE A 109 8.33 15.08 -1.44
N ASP A 110 9.44 14.46 -1.80
CA ASP A 110 9.76 14.09 -3.19
C ASP A 110 8.95 12.89 -3.65
N LEU A 111 8.69 11.95 -2.73
CA LEU A 111 7.88 10.76 -2.93
C LEU A 111 7.05 10.49 -1.68
N THR A 112 5.75 10.28 -1.88
CA THR A 112 4.86 9.73 -0.85
C THR A 112 4.40 8.36 -1.30
N TYR A 113 4.32 7.40 -0.38
CA TYR A 113 3.72 6.11 -0.69
C TYR A 113 2.91 5.57 0.48
N SER A 114 1.95 4.72 0.14
CA SER A 114 1.19 3.94 1.11
C SER A 114 1.01 2.53 0.56
N SER A 115 1.17 1.53 1.40
CA SER A 115 1.18 0.13 0.99
C SER A 115 0.36 -0.74 1.92
N ASN A 116 -0.75 -1.29 1.40
CA ASN A 116 -1.71 -2.12 2.15
C ASN A 116 -2.30 -1.40 3.38
N VAL A 117 -2.72 -0.16 3.19
CA VAL A 117 -3.32 0.71 4.22
C VAL A 117 -4.70 1.20 3.80
N ALA A 118 -4.89 1.54 2.54
CA ALA A 118 -6.13 2.14 2.05
C ALA A 118 -7.37 1.27 2.30
N GLU A 119 -7.23 -0.05 2.25
CA GLU A 119 -8.28 -1.01 2.59
C GLU A 119 -8.67 -1.00 4.07
N HIS A 120 -7.87 -0.36 4.94
CA HIS A 120 -8.11 -0.25 6.37
C HIS A 120 -8.67 1.12 6.79
N ILE A 121 -8.87 2.03 5.83
CA ILE A 121 -9.33 3.40 6.06
C ILE A 121 -10.74 3.58 5.49
N PRO A 122 -11.68 4.18 6.25
CA PRO A 122 -13.04 4.42 5.77
C PRO A 122 -13.10 5.32 4.52
N ASP A 123 -12.21 6.31 4.45
CA ASP A 123 -12.06 7.21 3.29
C ASP A 123 -10.61 7.15 2.76
N PRO A 124 -10.28 6.14 1.94
CA PRO A 124 -8.94 5.99 1.39
C PRO A 124 -8.58 7.08 0.38
N TRP A 125 -9.58 7.74 -0.21
CA TRP A 125 -9.34 8.77 -1.21
C TRP A 125 -8.94 10.09 -0.56
N ALA A 126 -9.48 10.43 0.60
CA ALA A 126 -8.99 11.56 1.40
C ALA A 126 -7.51 11.35 1.81
N MET A 127 -7.10 10.12 2.11
CA MET A 127 -5.68 9.82 2.33
C MET A 127 -4.86 10.04 1.06
N GLY A 128 -5.36 9.59 -0.08
CA GLY A 128 -4.70 9.80 -1.37
C GLY A 128 -4.54 11.29 -1.71
N ASP A 129 -5.56 12.10 -1.43
CA ASP A 129 -5.52 13.56 -1.64
C ASP A 129 -4.49 14.24 -0.71
N GLU A 130 -4.42 13.82 0.55
CA GLU A 130 -3.41 14.31 1.50
C GLU A 130 -1.98 13.90 1.08
N MET A 131 -1.79 12.67 0.59
CA MET A 131 -0.52 12.23 0.01
C MET A 131 -0.12 13.14 -1.16
N LEU A 132 -1.04 13.45 -2.07
CA LEU A 132 -0.79 14.38 -3.17
C LEU A 132 -0.52 15.81 -2.67
N ARG A 133 -1.25 16.28 -1.65
CA ARG A 133 -1.04 17.62 -1.09
C ARG A 133 0.39 17.79 -0.58
N VAL A 134 0.89 16.84 0.22
CA VAL A 134 2.23 16.93 0.83
C VAL A 134 3.36 16.55 -0.12
N THR A 135 3.05 15.94 -1.28
CA THR A 135 4.01 15.70 -2.37
C THR A 135 4.32 17.01 -3.07
N ARG A 136 5.59 17.28 -3.36
CA ARG A 136 5.99 18.47 -4.13
C ARG A 136 5.57 18.37 -5.60
N THR A 137 5.44 19.50 -6.26
CA THR A 137 5.28 19.55 -7.72
C THR A 137 6.42 18.79 -8.43
N GLY A 138 6.07 17.94 -9.37
CA GLY A 138 7.00 17.02 -10.06
C GLY A 138 7.37 15.77 -9.24
N GLY A 139 6.97 15.67 -7.97
CA GLY A 139 7.15 14.49 -7.13
C GLY A 139 6.11 13.40 -7.40
N LEU A 140 6.31 12.23 -6.82
CA LEU A 140 5.43 11.06 -6.99
C LEU A 140 4.60 10.79 -5.74
N SER A 141 3.34 10.41 -5.95
CA SER A 141 2.48 9.77 -4.95
C SER A 141 2.12 8.37 -5.44
N VAL A 142 2.41 7.35 -4.61
CA VAL A 142 2.20 5.94 -4.96
C VAL A 142 1.27 5.30 -3.95
N LEU A 143 0.08 4.92 -4.39
CA LEU A 143 -0.91 4.23 -3.57
C LEU A 143 -0.99 2.77 -3.99
N SER A 144 -0.80 1.87 -3.03
CA SER A 144 -0.85 0.41 -3.22
C SER A 144 -1.77 -0.21 -2.18
N TYR A 145 -2.82 -0.91 -2.61
CA TYR A 145 -3.83 -1.46 -1.69
C TYR A 145 -4.38 -2.80 -2.15
N THR A 146 -4.87 -3.58 -1.20
CA THR A 146 -5.56 -4.85 -1.46
C THR A 146 -6.95 -4.58 -2.01
N VAL A 147 -7.27 -5.20 -3.15
CA VAL A 147 -8.58 -5.08 -3.79
C VAL A 147 -9.58 -6.01 -3.11
N TRP A 148 -10.74 -5.48 -2.70
CA TRP A 148 -11.72 -6.25 -1.93
C TRP A 148 -12.17 -7.56 -2.58
N LEU A 149 -12.56 -7.53 -3.86
CA LEU A 149 -12.93 -8.74 -4.60
C LEU A 149 -11.73 -9.50 -5.18
N GLY A 150 -10.51 -9.04 -4.91
CA GLY A 150 -9.30 -9.78 -5.26
C GLY A 150 -9.10 -11.03 -4.39
N PRO A 151 -8.18 -11.94 -4.76
CA PRO A 151 -8.01 -13.22 -4.07
C PRO A 151 -7.73 -13.13 -2.56
N PHE A 152 -7.13 -12.02 -2.11
CA PHE A 152 -6.75 -11.81 -0.70
C PHE A 152 -7.58 -10.72 0.00
N GLY A 153 -8.66 -10.21 -0.63
CA GLY A 153 -9.47 -9.11 -0.09
C GLY A 153 -10.15 -9.46 1.25
N GLY A 154 -10.45 -10.73 1.49
CA GLY A 154 -11.02 -11.20 2.74
C GLY A 154 -10.03 -11.29 3.90
N HIS A 155 -8.73 -11.02 3.67
CA HIS A 155 -7.67 -11.13 4.67
C HIS A 155 -7.76 -12.50 5.41
N GLU A 156 -7.67 -12.54 6.73
CA GLU A 156 -7.72 -13.77 7.54
C GLU A 156 -9.06 -14.51 7.51
N THR A 157 -10.13 -13.89 6.99
CA THR A 157 -11.43 -14.58 6.85
C THR A 157 -11.42 -15.66 5.76
N GLY A 158 -10.38 -15.68 4.92
CA GLY A 158 -10.11 -16.68 3.89
C GLY A 158 -10.46 -16.23 2.48
N LEU A 159 -10.06 -17.06 1.50
CA LEU A 159 -10.08 -16.73 0.08
C LEU A 159 -11.48 -16.69 -0.57
N VAL A 160 -12.50 -17.23 0.09
CA VAL A 160 -13.83 -17.39 -0.51
C VAL A 160 -14.94 -16.64 0.22
N PRO A 161 -14.97 -16.58 1.57
CA PRO A 161 -16.14 -16.05 2.29
C PRO A 161 -16.47 -14.59 1.97
N HIS A 162 -15.46 -13.76 1.66
CA HIS A 162 -15.65 -12.34 1.36
C HIS A 162 -16.43 -12.09 0.05
N TYR A 163 -16.42 -13.05 -0.91
CA TYR A 163 -17.25 -12.96 -2.13
C TYR A 163 -18.75 -13.05 -1.86
N ILE A 164 -19.13 -13.69 -0.75
CA ILE A 164 -20.55 -13.74 -0.31
C ILE A 164 -20.93 -12.41 0.36
N GLY A 165 -19.96 -11.76 1.02
CA GLY A 165 -20.10 -10.47 1.69
C GLY A 165 -19.22 -10.34 2.91
N GLY A 166 -18.76 -9.11 3.19
CA GLY A 166 -17.84 -8.85 4.29
C GLY A 166 -18.44 -9.16 5.67
N GLY A 167 -19.71 -8.84 5.88
CA GLY A 167 -20.43 -9.22 7.12
C GLY A 167 -20.50 -10.73 7.30
N PHE A 168 -20.84 -11.45 6.23
CA PHE A 168 -20.87 -12.93 6.27
C PHE A 168 -19.49 -13.52 6.59
N ALA A 169 -18.43 -13.01 5.94
CA ALA A 169 -17.05 -13.48 6.16
C ALA A 169 -16.62 -13.29 7.62
N ARG A 170 -16.86 -12.09 8.19
CA ARG A 170 -16.60 -11.73 9.58
C ARG A 170 -17.35 -12.65 10.55
N ASP A 171 -18.66 -12.81 10.36
CA ASP A 171 -19.52 -13.55 11.27
C ASP A 171 -19.22 -15.07 11.22
N ARG A 172 -18.90 -15.59 10.02
CA ARG A 172 -18.43 -16.96 9.83
C ARG A 172 -17.11 -17.21 10.55
N TYR A 173 -16.14 -16.29 10.42
CA TYR A 173 -14.85 -16.37 11.10
C TYR A 173 -15.05 -16.40 12.62
N THR A 174 -15.82 -15.45 13.14
CA THR A 174 -16.11 -15.35 14.59
C THR A 174 -16.75 -16.62 15.14
N ARG A 175 -17.75 -17.19 14.43
CA ARG A 175 -18.36 -18.46 14.84
C ARG A 175 -17.38 -19.63 14.87
N ARG A 176 -16.42 -19.65 13.92
CA ARG A 176 -15.45 -20.75 13.79
C ARG A 176 -14.32 -20.67 14.83
N HIS A 177 -13.88 -19.47 15.16
CA HIS A 177 -12.68 -19.24 15.99
C HIS A 177 -12.99 -18.75 17.40
N GLY A 178 -14.24 -18.41 17.73
CA GLY A 178 -14.66 -17.90 19.04
C GLY A 178 -14.28 -16.44 19.31
N HIS A 179 -13.65 -15.75 18.34
CA HIS A 179 -13.26 -14.34 18.42
C HIS A 179 -13.35 -13.68 17.04
N PRO A 180 -13.52 -12.34 16.97
CA PRO A 180 -13.53 -11.64 15.69
C PRO A 180 -12.17 -11.74 14.98
N PRO A 181 -12.12 -11.57 13.63
CA PRO A 181 -10.87 -11.42 12.90
C PRO A 181 -10.13 -10.14 13.34
N LYS A 182 -8.80 -10.07 13.13
CA LYS A 182 -8.01 -8.85 13.36
C LYS A 182 -8.56 -7.70 12.50
N ASN A 183 -8.83 -7.98 11.23
CA ASN A 183 -9.37 -7.04 10.26
C ASN A 183 -10.90 -7.20 10.17
N VAL A 184 -11.63 -6.32 10.88
CA VAL A 184 -13.09 -6.40 11.02
C VAL A 184 -13.77 -5.61 9.91
N PHE A 185 -14.47 -6.30 8.99
CA PHE A 185 -15.21 -5.64 7.91
C PHE A 185 -16.21 -4.60 8.44
N GLY A 186 -16.16 -3.40 7.86
CA GLY A 186 -16.96 -2.23 8.26
C GLY A 186 -16.40 -1.46 9.47
N ARG A 187 -15.22 -1.85 10.02
CA ARG A 187 -14.53 -1.12 11.10
C ARG A 187 -13.06 -0.85 10.79
N SER A 188 -12.30 -1.87 10.43
CA SER A 188 -10.87 -1.82 10.09
C SER A 188 -10.55 -2.56 8.79
N LEU A 189 -11.56 -2.91 8.00
CA LEU A 189 -11.44 -3.45 6.66
C LEU A 189 -12.64 -2.98 5.83
N PHE A 190 -12.38 -2.47 4.63
CA PHE A 190 -13.39 -1.86 3.76
C PHE A 190 -13.30 -2.43 2.35
N ASP A 191 -14.40 -2.31 1.57
CA ASP A 191 -14.54 -2.83 0.22
C ASP A 191 -13.94 -1.89 -0.85
N VAL A 192 -12.64 -1.72 -0.82
CA VAL A 192 -11.92 -0.88 -1.79
C VAL A 192 -11.75 -1.61 -3.12
N SER A 193 -12.24 -1.01 -4.22
CA SER A 193 -12.22 -1.60 -5.56
C SER A 193 -11.16 -0.95 -6.48
N CYS A 194 -10.72 -1.67 -7.52
CA CYS A 194 -9.90 -1.10 -8.59
C CYS A 194 -10.62 0.07 -9.28
N ALA A 195 -11.92 -0.09 -9.55
CA ALA A 195 -12.71 0.94 -10.25
C ALA A 195 -12.78 2.24 -9.45
N ALA A 196 -12.93 2.18 -8.13
CA ALA A 196 -12.96 3.37 -7.27
C ALA A 196 -11.61 4.08 -7.27
N GLY A 197 -10.50 3.35 -7.12
CA GLY A 197 -9.17 3.94 -7.16
C GLY A 197 -8.81 4.57 -8.50
N LEU A 198 -9.22 3.95 -9.61
CA LEU A 198 -9.01 4.54 -10.94
C LEU A 198 -9.82 5.82 -11.14
N ARG A 199 -11.09 5.87 -10.68
CA ARG A 199 -11.90 7.10 -10.74
C ARG A 199 -11.29 8.21 -9.89
N TRP A 200 -10.88 7.89 -8.67
CA TRP A 200 -10.19 8.85 -7.82
C TRP A 200 -8.92 9.39 -8.52
N ALA A 201 -8.05 8.52 -9.00
CA ALA A 201 -6.81 8.93 -9.66
C ALA A 201 -7.07 9.86 -10.87
N GLN A 202 -8.13 9.59 -11.64
CA GLN A 202 -8.54 10.44 -12.76
C GLN A 202 -9.08 11.80 -12.31
N SER A 203 -9.70 11.89 -11.14
CA SER A 203 -10.28 13.14 -10.62
C SER A 203 -9.25 14.09 -10.01
N THR A 204 -8.05 13.60 -9.63
CA THR A 204 -7.02 14.41 -8.95
C THR A 204 -6.39 15.50 -9.81
N GLY A 205 -6.44 15.36 -11.13
CA GLY A 205 -5.71 16.22 -12.09
C GLY A 205 -4.20 15.99 -12.11
N ALA A 206 -3.67 15.05 -11.32
CA ALA A 206 -2.27 14.63 -11.39
C ALA A 206 -2.02 13.76 -12.63
N GLU A 207 -0.78 13.74 -13.11
CA GLU A 207 -0.40 12.86 -14.21
C GLU A 207 -0.32 11.40 -13.74
N MET A 208 -1.10 10.52 -14.38
CA MET A 208 -1.07 9.10 -14.09
C MET A 208 0.11 8.43 -14.82
N CYS A 209 1.23 8.23 -14.12
CA CYS A 209 2.45 7.61 -14.66
C CYS A 209 2.31 6.08 -14.81
N GLY A 210 1.48 5.44 -14.02
CA GLY A 210 1.28 4.00 -14.11
C GLY A 210 0.16 3.46 -13.24
N VAL A 211 -0.46 2.39 -13.73
CA VAL A 211 -1.41 1.57 -12.94
C VAL A 211 -1.16 0.11 -13.27
N PHE A 212 -0.94 -0.71 -12.25
CA PHE A 212 -0.62 -2.13 -12.46
C PHE A 212 -0.88 -2.98 -11.19
N PRO A 213 -1.07 -4.29 -11.37
CA PRO A 213 -1.20 -5.21 -10.25
C PRO A 213 0.19 -5.51 -9.66
N ARG A 214 0.39 -5.21 -8.37
CA ARG A 214 1.70 -5.21 -7.70
C ARG A 214 2.44 -6.55 -7.79
N TYR A 215 1.72 -7.63 -7.55
CA TYR A 215 2.31 -8.95 -7.38
C TYR A 215 2.30 -9.79 -8.64
N HIS A 216 1.78 -9.26 -9.75
CA HIS A 216 1.70 -9.97 -11.02
C HIS A 216 2.89 -9.67 -11.92
N PRO A 217 3.32 -10.62 -12.75
CA PRO A 217 4.34 -10.39 -13.77
C PRO A 217 3.84 -9.40 -14.83
N ARG A 218 4.77 -8.70 -15.48
CA ARG A 218 4.45 -7.60 -16.42
C ARG A 218 3.50 -8.01 -17.54
N TRP A 219 3.62 -9.21 -18.03
CA TRP A 219 2.73 -9.72 -19.09
C TRP A 219 1.26 -9.81 -18.66
N ALA A 220 0.96 -9.85 -17.36
CA ALA A 220 -0.40 -9.90 -16.82
C ALA A 220 -0.99 -8.50 -16.50
N TRP A 221 -0.25 -7.42 -16.66
CA TRP A 221 -0.70 -6.07 -16.28
C TRP A 221 -1.89 -5.56 -17.09
N TRP A 222 -2.14 -6.14 -18.27
CA TRP A 222 -3.30 -5.80 -19.10
C TRP A 222 -4.65 -6.02 -18.36
N MET A 223 -4.69 -6.92 -17.38
CA MET A 223 -5.93 -7.24 -16.65
C MET A 223 -6.54 -6.01 -15.95
N VAL A 224 -5.72 -5.02 -15.56
CA VAL A 224 -6.21 -3.77 -14.94
C VAL A 224 -7.08 -2.97 -15.91
N ARG A 225 -6.88 -3.13 -17.22
CA ARG A 225 -7.64 -2.41 -18.27
C ARG A 225 -9.00 -3.04 -18.55
N VAL A 226 -9.24 -4.28 -18.10
CA VAL A 226 -10.48 -5.01 -18.35
C VAL A 226 -11.42 -4.83 -17.15
N PRO A 227 -12.53 -4.09 -17.30
CA PRO A 227 -13.56 -3.96 -16.26
C PRO A 227 -14.03 -5.35 -15.80
N VAL A 228 -14.49 -5.46 -14.57
CA VAL A 228 -14.87 -6.72 -13.91
C VAL A 228 -13.67 -7.63 -13.64
N LEU A 229 -12.90 -8.05 -14.66
CA LEU A 229 -11.73 -8.91 -14.47
C LEU A 229 -10.74 -8.31 -13.46
N ARG A 230 -10.47 -7.01 -13.53
CA ARG A 230 -9.56 -6.32 -12.61
C ARG A 230 -9.98 -6.44 -11.14
N GLU A 231 -11.29 -6.48 -10.87
CA GLU A 231 -11.78 -6.59 -9.49
C GLU A 231 -11.50 -7.97 -8.87
N PHE A 232 -11.52 -9.04 -9.69
CA PHE A 232 -11.33 -10.41 -9.21
C PHE A 232 -9.91 -10.94 -9.39
N ALA A 233 -9.20 -10.48 -10.41
CA ALA A 233 -7.87 -11.00 -10.75
C ALA A 233 -6.73 -10.20 -10.09
N VAL A 234 -6.95 -8.93 -9.74
CA VAL A 234 -5.94 -8.07 -9.11
C VAL A 234 -6.01 -8.22 -7.60
N SER A 235 -4.98 -8.80 -7.00
CA SER A 235 -4.90 -8.93 -5.54
C SER A 235 -4.52 -7.63 -4.84
N ASN A 236 -3.66 -6.83 -5.47
CA ASN A 236 -3.24 -5.51 -4.97
C ASN A 236 -3.01 -4.58 -6.17
N LEU A 237 -3.64 -3.42 -6.14
CA LEU A 237 -3.51 -2.40 -7.18
C LEU A 237 -2.48 -1.36 -6.78
N VAL A 238 -1.58 -1.03 -7.69
CA VAL A 238 -0.67 0.12 -7.57
C VAL A 238 -1.12 1.22 -8.51
N ILE A 239 -1.27 2.43 -7.97
CA ILE A 239 -1.53 3.67 -8.70
C ILE A 239 -0.35 4.61 -8.48
N VAL A 240 0.22 5.11 -9.56
CA VAL A 240 1.39 6.01 -9.56
C VAL A 240 0.99 7.33 -10.17
N LEU A 241 1.00 8.38 -9.36
CA LEU A 241 0.65 9.73 -9.75
C LEU A 241 1.86 10.67 -9.64
N ARG A 242 2.08 11.51 -10.65
CA ARG A 242 3.03 12.63 -10.59
C ARG A 242 2.26 13.92 -10.38
N LYS A 243 2.59 14.67 -9.31
CA LYS A 243 1.95 15.95 -9.04
C LYS A 243 2.38 16.98 -10.06
N THR A 244 1.44 17.64 -10.71
CA THR A 244 1.69 18.61 -11.80
C THR A 244 1.58 20.07 -11.34
N ARG A 245 0.86 20.32 -10.23
CA ARG A 245 0.61 21.66 -9.67
C ARG A 245 0.75 21.70 -8.16
#